data_d2526a214391847fd6d959ae8d9924f6
#
_entry.id   d2526a214391847fd6d959ae8d9924f6
#
_cell.length_a   1.000
_cell.length_b   1.000
_cell.length_c   1.000
_cell.angle_alpha   90.00
_cell.angle_beta   90.00
_cell.angle_gamma   90.00
#
_symmetry.space_group_name_H-M   'P 1'
#
loop_
_entity.id
_entity.type
_entity.pdbx_description
1 polymer ?
#
loop_
_entity_poly.entity_id
_entity_poly.type
_entity_poly.pdbx_seq_one_letter_code
_entity_poly.pdbx_strand_id
1 'polypeptide(L)'
;MSENAIEGARVVQLEVPDLDGGLRAKLVSAAKALSPAGAAMCTIMFGLTQADDVYESPASSSDNGFPDLLMRPDMATARPLPWCEDTAAVLCDLYGPDGALYPVAPRTVLRTVADRCAELGFEARFAAEFELCVVHQGDDAVPLGRTMNAYSLLRLRELRPLAQAFFERMEAVGIPIESVHTELGHGMLEFAISHAPAGEAADHAARAKAYLKELCGEMGLVATFMPKWRSGAPTSGCHFHQSLWRDGDNAFWSDDGGLSALARQYLAGQLVTMADVSVLFNPSVNAYRRLQPGTWTPVTASWGVDNRTAAIRAIAGSPKGARLEHRRAGADVNPYLAIAAMLAGGLHGIAEKLEAPDPATGDAVADGRFPRLATTLADAVDALRGSEVAPGLLGREFVDHYLLSREVELRLWREWEAEQVTEWEHRRYFETS
;
A
#
# COMPACT_ATOMS: atom_id res chain seq x y z
N MET A 1 8.77 -10.81 -24.81
CA MET A 1 8.48 -9.35 -24.96
C MET A 1 9.27 -8.49 -23.96
N SER A 2 9.60 -8.97 -22.77
CA SER A 2 10.25 -8.15 -21.71
C SER A 2 11.74 -7.84 -21.95
N GLU A 3 12.57 -8.77 -22.42
CA GLU A 3 13.98 -8.48 -22.77
C GLU A 3 14.10 -7.47 -23.90
N ASN A 4 13.24 -7.56 -24.92
CA ASN A 4 13.20 -6.63 -26.04
C ASN A 4 12.92 -5.17 -25.62
N ALA A 5 12.25 -4.93 -24.48
CA ALA A 5 11.97 -3.56 -24.02
C ALA A 5 13.25 -2.83 -23.57
N ILE A 6 14.18 -3.55 -22.91
CA ILE A 6 15.46 -2.97 -22.47
C ILE A 6 16.45 -2.89 -23.62
N GLU A 7 16.51 -3.91 -24.50
CA GLU A 7 17.41 -3.93 -25.65
C GLU A 7 17.14 -2.80 -26.64
N GLY A 8 15.87 -2.35 -26.75
CA GLY A 8 15.46 -1.23 -27.60
C GLY A 8 15.65 0.16 -26.95
N ALA A 9 15.98 0.22 -25.67
CA ALA A 9 16.12 1.47 -24.93
C ALA A 9 17.60 1.92 -24.87
N ARG A 10 17.81 3.23 -24.86
CA ARG A 10 19.13 3.83 -24.58
C ARG A 10 19.35 3.98 -23.08
N VAL A 11 18.29 4.30 -22.33
CA VAL A 11 18.28 4.53 -20.89
C VAL A 11 17.32 3.55 -20.23
N VAL A 12 17.72 3.01 -19.09
CA VAL A 12 16.87 2.13 -18.27
C VAL A 12 16.69 2.75 -16.90
N GLN A 13 15.45 2.91 -16.49
CA GLN A 13 15.05 3.31 -15.15
C GLN A 13 14.95 2.05 -14.28
N LEU A 14 15.92 1.87 -13.40
CA LEU A 14 15.91 0.81 -12.39
C LEU A 14 15.11 1.28 -11.20
N GLU A 15 13.98 0.65 -10.90
CA GLU A 15 13.03 1.03 -9.86
C GLU A 15 13.12 0.10 -8.66
N VAL A 16 13.06 0.66 -7.45
CA VAL A 16 13.06 -0.10 -6.19
C VAL A 16 12.04 0.53 -5.24
N PRO A 17 11.09 -0.23 -4.67
CA PRO A 17 10.21 0.28 -3.65
C PRO A 17 10.98 0.50 -2.34
N ASP A 18 10.85 1.69 -1.76
CA ASP A 18 11.34 1.98 -0.42
C ASP A 18 10.37 1.48 0.67
N LEU A 19 10.74 1.69 1.92
CA LEU A 19 9.97 1.20 3.07
C LEU A 19 8.57 1.83 3.19
N ASP A 20 8.39 3.04 2.67
CA ASP A 20 7.14 3.80 2.69
C ASP A 20 6.30 3.64 1.41
N GLY A 21 6.73 2.78 0.47
CA GLY A 21 6.02 2.46 -0.76
C GLY A 21 6.24 3.47 -1.89
N GLY A 22 7.23 4.37 -1.74
CA GLY A 22 7.75 5.19 -2.82
C GLY A 22 8.63 4.37 -3.76
N LEU A 23 8.66 4.72 -5.05
CA LEU A 23 9.62 4.15 -5.98
C LEU A 23 10.87 5.04 -6.03
N ARG A 24 11.99 4.49 -5.56
CA ARG A 24 13.34 5.08 -5.77
C ARG A 24 13.90 4.55 -7.08
N ALA A 25 14.64 5.37 -7.81
CA ALA A 25 15.13 4.96 -9.11
C ALA A 25 16.57 5.43 -9.40
N LYS A 26 17.23 4.69 -10.30
CA LYS A 26 18.48 5.11 -10.96
C LYS A 26 18.31 5.00 -12.46
N LEU A 27 18.77 6.00 -13.19
CA LEU A 27 18.88 5.93 -14.65
C LEU A 27 20.27 5.39 -15.01
N VAL A 28 20.29 4.32 -15.79
CA VAL A 28 21.52 3.68 -16.26
C VAL A 28 21.44 3.43 -17.78
N SER A 29 22.56 3.17 -18.43
CA SER A 29 22.54 2.68 -19.82
C SER A 29 21.96 1.26 -19.88
N ALA A 30 21.35 0.89 -21.02
CA ALA A 30 20.86 -0.49 -21.24
C ALA A 30 21.97 -1.53 -21.02
N ALA A 31 23.19 -1.27 -21.49
CA ALA A 31 24.35 -2.15 -21.28
C ALA A 31 24.66 -2.35 -19.78
N LYS A 32 24.48 -1.30 -18.93
CA LYS A 32 24.69 -1.42 -17.49
C LYS A 32 23.55 -2.20 -16.83
N ALA A 33 22.29 -1.96 -17.24
CA ALA A 33 21.13 -2.70 -16.72
C ALA A 33 21.21 -4.20 -17.01
N LEU A 34 21.73 -4.60 -18.17
CA LEU A 34 21.90 -5.99 -18.59
C LEU A 34 23.21 -6.63 -18.10
N SER A 35 24.10 -5.85 -17.50
CA SER A 35 25.38 -6.35 -17.01
C SER A 35 25.18 -7.30 -15.81
N PRO A 36 25.87 -8.47 -15.80
CA PRO A 36 25.87 -9.35 -14.61
C PRO A 36 26.35 -8.67 -13.33
N ALA A 37 27.22 -7.65 -13.45
CA ALA A 37 27.67 -6.84 -12.32
C ALA A 37 26.57 -5.92 -11.76
N GLY A 38 25.46 -5.75 -12.50
CA GLY A 38 24.30 -4.97 -12.07
C GLY A 38 24.62 -3.51 -11.75
N ALA A 39 23.65 -2.83 -11.15
CA ALA A 39 23.81 -1.53 -10.50
C ALA A 39 23.78 -1.70 -8.97
N ALA A 40 24.29 -0.72 -8.24
CA ALA A 40 24.25 -0.74 -6.79
C ALA A 40 23.32 0.34 -6.24
N MET A 41 22.75 0.08 -5.06
CA MET A 41 21.96 1.03 -4.27
C MET A 41 22.48 0.99 -2.84
N CYS A 42 22.84 2.15 -2.28
CA CYS A 42 23.27 2.22 -0.89
C CYS A 42 22.14 1.83 0.06
N THR A 43 22.45 1.10 1.13
CA THR A 43 21.49 0.72 2.18
C THR A 43 20.88 1.93 2.87
N ILE A 44 21.45 3.14 2.70
CA ILE A 44 20.88 4.38 3.27
C ILE A 44 19.41 4.58 2.91
N MET A 45 18.96 4.07 1.76
CA MET A 45 17.54 4.14 1.37
C MET A 45 16.58 3.51 2.40
N PHE A 46 17.08 2.59 3.21
CA PHE A 46 16.33 1.98 4.33
C PHE A 46 16.56 2.70 5.67
N GLY A 47 17.37 3.74 5.68
CA GLY A 47 17.58 4.67 6.78
C GLY A 47 17.07 6.09 6.46
N LEU A 48 16.06 6.21 5.59
CA LEU A 48 15.43 7.47 5.23
C LEU A 48 13.96 7.47 5.64
N THR A 49 13.47 8.61 6.14
CA THR A 49 12.03 8.89 6.27
C THR A 49 11.44 9.27 4.91
N GLN A 50 10.13 9.47 4.84
CA GLN A 50 9.46 9.99 3.63
C GLN A 50 9.96 11.39 3.20
N ALA A 51 10.52 12.15 4.14
CA ALA A 51 11.08 13.48 3.92
C ALA A 51 12.62 13.48 3.75
N ASP A 52 13.22 12.28 3.61
CA ASP A 52 14.66 12.05 3.51
C ASP A 52 15.47 12.46 4.78
N ASP A 53 14.83 12.52 5.95
CA ASP A 53 15.57 12.58 7.22
C ASP A 53 16.30 11.26 7.43
N VAL A 54 17.61 11.37 7.71
CA VAL A 54 18.47 10.19 7.87
C VAL A 54 18.38 9.64 9.29
N TYR A 55 18.23 8.32 9.42
CA TYR A 55 18.35 7.60 10.67
C TYR A 55 19.20 6.34 10.50
N GLU A 56 19.90 5.95 11.57
CA GLU A 56 20.71 4.74 11.58
C GLU A 56 19.92 3.53 12.11
N SER A 57 20.21 2.37 11.54
CA SER A 57 19.63 1.09 11.90
C SER A 57 20.67 -0.03 11.71
N PRO A 58 20.46 -1.24 12.24
CA PRO A 58 21.31 -2.38 11.92
C PRO A 58 21.43 -2.66 10.42
N ALA A 59 20.41 -2.32 9.64
CA ALA A 59 20.41 -2.46 8.19
C ALA A 59 21.27 -1.41 7.47
N SER A 60 21.41 -0.20 8.05
CA SER A 60 22.11 0.92 7.42
C SER A 60 22.63 1.89 8.49
N SER A 61 23.92 1.92 8.74
CA SER A 61 24.54 2.74 9.78
C SER A 61 26.01 3.04 9.51
N SER A 62 26.56 3.99 10.28
CA SER A 62 28.00 4.27 10.31
C SER A 62 28.81 3.04 10.78
N ASP A 63 28.26 2.22 11.67
CA ASP A 63 28.93 1.01 12.18
C ASP A 63 29.14 -0.05 11.10
N ASN A 64 28.20 -0.18 10.14
CA ASN A 64 28.34 -1.12 9.02
C ASN A 64 28.87 -0.46 7.74
N GLY A 65 29.15 0.85 7.75
CA GLY A 65 29.71 1.61 6.65
C GLY A 65 28.75 1.84 5.48
N PHE A 66 27.43 1.74 5.68
CA PHE A 66 26.39 1.95 4.67
C PHE A 66 26.64 1.14 3.38
N PRO A 67 26.70 -0.19 3.44
CA PRO A 67 27.10 -1.00 2.29
C PRO A 67 26.15 -0.85 1.10
N ASP A 68 26.66 -1.14 -0.09
CA ASP A 68 25.85 -1.21 -1.28
C ASP A 68 25.08 -2.55 -1.37
N LEU A 69 23.85 -2.46 -1.84
CA LEU A 69 23.02 -3.59 -2.27
C LEU A 69 23.11 -3.73 -3.79
N LEU A 70 23.16 -4.95 -4.27
CA LEU A 70 23.11 -5.21 -5.71
C LEU A 70 21.65 -5.14 -6.20
N MET A 71 21.38 -4.25 -7.15
CA MET A 71 20.11 -4.16 -7.87
C MET A 71 20.10 -5.18 -9.02
N ARG A 72 19.22 -6.18 -8.96
CA ARG A 72 19.00 -7.12 -10.08
C ARG A 72 17.65 -6.85 -10.72
N PRO A 73 17.63 -6.46 -12.01
CA PRO A 73 16.38 -6.24 -12.73
C PRO A 73 15.53 -7.53 -12.80
N ASP A 74 14.26 -7.40 -12.41
CA ASP A 74 13.25 -8.41 -12.67
C ASP A 74 12.71 -8.20 -14.09
N MET A 75 13.25 -8.95 -15.05
CA MET A 75 12.96 -8.77 -16.47
C MET A 75 11.49 -8.96 -16.82
N ALA A 76 10.71 -9.69 -16.01
CA ALA A 76 9.26 -9.84 -16.21
C ALA A 76 8.53 -8.50 -16.06
N THR A 77 9.11 -7.56 -15.31
CA THR A 77 8.54 -6.23 -15.04
C THR A 77 9.05 -5.15 -16.02
N ALA A 78 9.93 -5.48 -16.96
CA ALA A 78 10.47 -4.51 -17.91
C ALA A 78 9.40 -4.01 -18.88
N ARG A 79 9.27 -2.68 -18.99
CA ARG A 79 8.28 -2.00 -19.85
C ARG A 79 8.93 -0.78 -20.51
N PRO A 80 8.61 -0.50 -21.79
CA PRO A 80 8.97 0.79 -22.38
C PRO A 80 8.17 1.91 -21.67
N LEU A 81 8.76 3.10 -21.58
CA LEU A 81 8.07 4.31 -21.10
C LEU A 81 7.82 5.24 -22.29
N PRO A 82 6.68 5.16 -22.98
CA PRO A 82 6.45 5.93 -24.21
C PRO A 82 6.47 7.46 -24.03
N TRP A 83 6.31 7.93 -22.79
CA TRP A 83 6.41 9.36 -22.44
C TRP A 83 7.83 9.82 -22.11
N CYS A 84 8.81 8.91 -22.11
CA CYS A 84 10.23 9.19 -21.94
C CYS A 84 10.99 8.63 -23.13
N GLU A 85 11.59 9.50 -23.95
CA GLU A 85 12.31 9.10 -25.17
C GLU A 85 13.38 8.03 -24.90
N ASP A 86 13.41 6.98 -25.70
CA ASP A 86 14.38 5.88 -25.64
C ASP A 86 14.56 5.26 -24.22
N THR A 87 13.51 5.26 -23.41
CA THR A 87 13.58 4.83 -22.01
C THR A 87 12.70 3.61 -21.75
N ALA A 88 13.24 2.65 -21.00
CA ALA A 88 12.48 1.56 -20.39
C ALA A 88 12.60 1.62 -18.87
N ALA A 89 11.60 1.10 -18.15
CA ALA A 89 11.62 0.92 -16.70
C ALA A 89 11.59 -0.57 -16.34
N VAL A 90 12.28 -0.92 -15.27
CA VAL A 90 12.29 -2.27 -14.71
C VAL A 90 12.38 -2.22 -13.18
N LEU A 91 11.56 -3.00 -12.49
CA LEU A 91 11.69 -3.19 -11.06
C LEU A 91 12.88 -4.09 -10.74
N CYS A 92 13.57 -3.79 -9.66
CA CYS A 92 14.73 -4.54 -9.21
C CYS A 92 14.49 -5.20 -7.86
N ASP A 93 15.01 -6.41 -7.73
CA ASP A 93 15.23 -7.03 -6.44
C ASP A 93 16.58 -6.58 -5.87
N LEU A 94 16.66 -6.48 -4.55
CA LEU A 94 17.88 -6.09 -3.84
C LEU A 94 18.55 -7.31 -3.20
N TYR A 95 19.85 -7.41 -3.40
CA TYR A 95 20.66 -8.48 -2.84
C TYR A 95 21.74 -7.90 -1.94
N GLY A 96 21.91 -8.52 -0.76
CA GLY A 96 22.96 -8.19 0.15
C GLY A 96 24.36 -8.62 -0.31
N PRO A 97 25.41 -8.26 0.43
CA PRO A 97 26.79 -8.66 0.11
C PRO A 97 27.01 -10.18 0.12
N ASP A 98 26.18 -10.92 0.83
CA ASP A 98 26.17 -12.38 0.89
C ASP A 98 25.49 -13.04 -0.34
N GLY A 99 24.93 -12.23 -1.23
CA GLY A 99 24.22 -12.69 -2.41
C GLY A 99 22.79 -13.17 -2.15
N ALA A 100 22.27 -13.05 -0.93
CA ALA A 100 20.88 -13.33 -0.59
C ALA A 100 19.98 -12.12 -0.86
N LEU A 101 18.67 -12.36 -1.04
CA LEU A 101 17.67 -11.29 -1.09
C LEU A 101 17.70 -10.48 0.21
N TYR A 102 17.66 -9.16 0.07
CA TYR A 102 17.75 -8.27 1.22
C TYR A 102 16.46 -8.31 2.05
N PRO A 103 16.51 -8.77 3.30
CA PRO A 103 15.30 -9.18 4.04
C PRO A 103 14.37 -8.02 4.44
N VAL A 104 14.88 -6.79 4.54
CA VAL A 104 14.05 -5.61 4.89
C VAL A 104 13.42 -4.95 3.67
N ALA A 105 13.78 -5.37 2.45
CA ALA A 105 13.19 -4.83 1.23
C ALA A 105 11.72 -5.28 1.07
N PRO A 106 10.77 -4.34 0.86
CA PRO A 106 9.33 -4.66 0.81
C PRO A 106 8.98 -5.75 -0.21
N ARG A 107 9.63 -5.74 -1.37
CA ARG A 107 9.44 -6.75 -2.42
C ARG A 107 9.89 -8.14 -1.96
N THR A 108 10.97 -8.24 -1.19
CA THR A 108 11.47 -9.48 -0.59
C THR A 108 10.48 -10.02 0.46
N VAL A 109 9.98 -9.14 1.34
CA VAL A 109 8.99 -9.52 2.38
C VAL A 109 7.75 -10.14 1.73
N LEU A 110 7.18 -9.48 0.72
CA LEU A 110 6.03 -10.01 0.01
C LEU A 110 6.33 -11.33 -0.70
N ARG A 111 7.47 -11.44 -1.39
CA ARG A 111 7.89 -12.67 -2.06
C ARG A 111 7.95 -13.84 -1.09
N THR A 112 8.59 -13.67 0.06
CA THR A 112 8.69 -14.71 1.09
C THR A 112 7.33 -15.21 1.55
N VAL A 113 6.34 -14.32 1.68
CA VAL A 113 4.97 -14.70 2.06
C VAL A 113 4.24 -15.39 0.90
N ALA A 114 4.40 -14.89 -0.32
CA ALA A 114 3.81 -15.48 -1.52
C ALA A 114 4.36 -16.89 -1.80
N ASP A 115 5.64 -17.12 -1.58
CA ASP A 115 6.27 -18.44 -1.71
C ASP A 115 5.66 -19.45 -0.73
N ARG A 116 5.43 -19.04 0.54
CA ARG A 116 4.70 -19.88 1.51
C ARG A 116 3.26 -20.21 1.07
N CYS A 117 2.60 -19.26 0.41
CA CYS A 117 1.27 -19.52 -0.16
C CYS A 117 1.34 -20.56 -1.29
N ALA A 118 2.35 -20.45 -2.15
CA ALA A 118 2.59 -21.40 -3.24
C ALA A 118 2.95 -22.80 -2.72
N GLU A 119 3.72 -22.92 -1.64
CA GLU A 119 4.02 -24.21 -0.96
C GLU A 119 2.75 -24.91 -0.45
N LEU A 120 1.71 -24.16 -0.10
CA LEU A 120 0.39 -24.69 0.26
C LEU A 120 -0.47 -25.05 -0.97
N GLY A 121 0.04 -24.85 -2.18
CA GLY A 121 -0.64 -25.14 -3.44
C GLY A 121 -1.64 -24.06 -3.86
N PHE A 122 -1.47 -22.81 -3.42
CA PHE A 122 -2.34 -21.72 -3.80
C PHE A 122 -1.57 -20.60 -4.53
N GLU A 123 -2.24 -19.92 -5.47
CA GLU A 123 -1.87 -18.62 -5.97
C GLU A 123 -2.71 -17.54 -5.27
N ALA A 124 -2.06 -16.61 -4.59
CA ALA A 124 -2.75 -15.47 -4.01
C ALA A 124 -2.92 -14.37 -5.05
N ARG A 125 -4.14 -13.86 -5.24
CA ARG A 125 -4.45 -12.75 -6.15
C ARG A 125 -4.98 -11.57 -5.37
N PHE A 126 -4.49 -10.38 -5.75
CA PHE A 126 -4.85 -9.10 -5.14
C PHE A 126 -5.22 -8.07 -6.20
N ALA A 127 -6.07 -7.13 -5.79
CA ALA A 127 -6.36 -5.89 -6.52
C ALA A 127 -6.32 -4.73 -5.52
N ALA A 128 -5.95 -3.54 -5.97
CA ALA A 128 -5.94 -2.34 -5.15
C ALA A 128 -6.90 -1.29 -5.72
N GLU A 129 -7.68 -0.67 -4.83
CA GLU A 129 -8.50 0.52 -5.11
C GLU A 129 -7.91 1.68 -4.30
N PHE A 130 -7.43 2.72 -4.98
CA PHE A 130 -6.85 3.89 -4.33
C PHE A 130 -7.77 5.09 -4.43
N GLU A 131 -8.06 5.69 -3.28
CA GLU A 131 -8.62 7.03 -3.17
C GLU A 131 -7.49 8.06 -3.10
N LEU A 132 -7.67 9.20 -3.75
CA LEU A 132 -6.69 10.29 -3.75
C LEU A 132 -7.38 11.64 -3.94
N CYS A 133 -6.67 12.71 -3.60
CA CYS A 133 -7.09 14.05 -3.97
C CYS A 133 -6.18 14.61 -5.05
N VAL A 134 -6.75 15.22 -6.08
CA VAL A 134 -6.01 15.95 -7.12
C VAL A 134 -6.24 17.44 -6.91
N VAL A 135 -5.14 18.20 -6.83
CA VAL A 135 -5.16 19.65 -6.65
C VAL A 135 -4.36 20.34 -7.75
N HIS A 136 -4.66 21.60 -8.03
CA HIS A 136 -3.80 22.43 -8.88
C HIS A 136 -2.46 22.67 -8.20
N GLN A 137 -1.39 22.67 -8.98
CA GLN A 137 -0.06 23.03 -8.49
C GLN A 137 -0.07 24.51 -8.08
N GLY A 138 0.44 24.82 -6.88
CA GLY A 138 0.52 26.17 -6.31
C GLY A 138 0.33 26.17 -4.81
N ASP A 139 0.56 27.32 -4.17
CA ASP A 139 0.61 27.45 -2.71
C ASP A 139 -0.75 27.18 -2.03
N ASP A 140 -1.88 27.46 -2.71
CA ASP A 140 -3.21 27.28 -2.15
C ASP A 140 -3.75 25.84 -2.25
N ALA A 141 -3.09 24.96 -3.00
CA ALA A 141 -3.50 23.57 -3.25
C ALA A 141 -5.01 23.46 -3.51
N VAL A 142 -5.51 24.19 -4.53
CA VAL A 142 -6.95 24.23 -4.87
C VAL A 142 -7.36 22.89 -5.48
N PRO A 143 -8.37 22.18 -4.93
CA PRO A 143 -8.83 20.92 -5.48
C PRO A 143 -9.33 21.05 -6.92
N LEU A 144 -9.04 20.02 -7.74
CA LEU A 144 -9.56 19.91 -9.09
C LEU A 144 -11.08 19.67 -9.05
N GLY A 145 -11.81 20.45 -9.85
CA GLY A 145 -13.28 20.42 -9.88
C GLY A 145 -13.94 21.46 -8.95
N ARG A 146 -15.20 21.74 -9.20
CA ARG A 146 -15.91 22.89 -8.60
C ARG A 146 -16.71 22.56 -7.35
N THR A 147 -17.14 21.30 -7.20
CA THR A 147 -18.02 20.87 -6.10
C THR A 147 -17.76 19.41 -5.73
N MET A 148 -18.20 19.02 -4.53
CA MET A 148 -18.33 17.63 -4.10
C MET A 148 -19.43 16.94 -4.92
N ASN A 149 -19.13 15.86 -5.62
CA ASN A 149 -20.13 15.00 -6.25
C ASN A 149 -19.51 13.63 -6.57
N ALA A 150 -19.68 12.64 -5.70
CA ALA A 150 -19.32 11.27 -5.98
C ALA A 150 -20.11 10.73 -7.19
N TYR A 151 -19.45 9.94 -8.02
CA TYR A 151 -20.03 9.30 -9.23
C TYR A 151 -20.69 10.29 -10.22
N SER A 152 -20.32 11.57 -10.17
CA SER A 152 -20.93 12.60 -10.99
C SER A 152 -20.40 12.60 -12.42
N LEU A 153 -21.28 12.35 -13.40
CA LEU A 153 -20.92 12.46 -14.81
C LEU A 153 -20.38 13.86 -15.17
N LEU A 154 -20.93 14.91 -14.56
CA LEU A 154 -20.48 16.28 -14.80
C LEU A 154 -19.06 16.52 -14.26
N ARG A 155 -18.75 16.02 -13.06
CA ARG A 155 -17.39 16.13 -12.49
C ARG A 155 -16.42 15.24 -13.22
N LEU A 156 -16.81 14.02 -13.57
CA LEU A 156 -15.98 13.12 -14.37
C LEU A 156 -15.60 13.76 -15.73
N ARG A 157 -16.50 14.57 -16.32
CA ARG A 157 -16.18 15.32 -17.54
C ARG A 157 -15.03 16.31 -17.35
N GLU A 158 -14.95 16.98 -16.20
CA GLU A 158 -13.84 17.91 -15.88
C GLU A 158 -12.52 17.17 -15.70
N LEU A 159 -12.57 15.97 -15.14
CA LEU A 159 -11.41 15.11 -14.88
C LEU A 159 -11.04 14.20 -16.07
N ARG A 160 -11.87 14.18 -17.13
CA ARG A 160 -11.66 13.27 -18.26
C ARG A 160 -10.28 13.35 -18.90
N PRO A 161 -9.66 14.53 -19.12
CA PRO A 161 -8.33 14.57 -19.71
C PRO A 161 -7.28 13.82 -18.87
N LEU A 162 -7.30 13.98 -17.54
CA LEU A 162 -6.43 13.26 -16.63
C LEU A 162 -6.75 11.75 -16.64
N ALA A 163 -8.03 11.37 -16.52
CA ALA A 163 -8.43 9.97 -16.48
C ALA A 163 -8.06 9.23 -17.78
N GLN A 164 -8.29 9.84 -18.96
CA GLN A 164 -7.90 9.24 -20.23
C GLN A 164 -6.40 9.08 -20.36
N ALA A 165 -5.61 10.13 -20.06
CA ALA A 165 -4.16 10.05 -20.09
C ALA A 165 -3.62 9.01 -19.09
N PHE A 166 -4.28 8.83 -17.94
CA PHE A 166 -3.92 7.81 -16.97
C PHE A 166 -4.19 6.40 -17.50
N PHE A 167 -5.36 6.14 -18.11
CA PHE A 167 -5.65 4.85 -18.76
C PHE A 167 -4.62 4.53 -19.85
N GLU A 168 -4.33 5.48 -20.73
CA GLU A 168 -3.36 5.31 -21.83
C GLU A 168 -1.95 5.02 -21.29
N ARG A 169 -1.51 5.75 -20.24
CA ARG A 169 -0.21 5.55 -19.61
C ARG A 169 -0.10 4.18 -18.95
N MET A 170 -1.13 3.74 -18.25
CA MET A 170 -1.14 2.44 -17.58
C MET A 170 -1.21 1.27 -18.56
N GLU A 171 -2.02 1.39 -19.61
CA GLU A 171 -2.08 0.39 -20.68
C GLU A 171 -0.71 0.22 -21.37
N ALA A 172 0.00 1.33 -21.62
CA ALA A 172 1.33 1.31 -22.24
C ALA A 172 2.38 0.54 -21.44
N VAL A 173 2.24 0.47 -20.11
CA VAL A 173 3.13 -0.29 -19.22
C VAL A 173 2.51 -1.60 -18.72
N GLY A 174 1.37 -2.00 -19.29
CA GLY A 174 0.71 -3.28 -19.01
C GLY A 174 0.03 -3.33 -17.62
N ILE A 175 -0.38 -2.19 -17.07
CA ILE A 175 -1.12 -2.11 -15.81
C ILE A 175 -2.61 -1.91 -16.14
N PRO A 176 -3.47 -2.93 -15.94
CA PRO A 176 -4.87 -2.84 -16.30
C PRO A 176 -5.66 -2.06 -15.25
N ILE A 177 -6.11 -0.86 -15.58
CA ILE A 177 -7.03 -0.07 -14.76
C ILE A 177 -8.47 -0.48 -15.10
N GLU A 178 -9.24 -0.89 -14.10
CA GLU A 178 -10.65 -1.29 -14.28
C GLU A 178 -11.60 -0.10 -14.28
N SER A 179 -11.35 0.87 -13.39
CA SER A 179 -12.23 2.03 -13.25
C SER A 179 -11.48 3.25 -12.74
N VAL A 180 -12.01 4.42 -13.10
CA VAL A 180 -11.71 5.72 -12.50
C VAL A 180 -13.02 6.45 -12.30
N HIS A 181 -13.29 6.95 -11.12
CA HIS A 181 -14.48 7.75 -10.83
C HIS A 181 -14.20 8.86 -9.80
N THR A 182 -15.17 9.78 -9.67
CA THR A 182 -15.14 10.82 -8.66
C THR A 182 -15.70 10.30 -7.35
N GLU A 183 -15.05 10.69 -6.23
CA GLU A 183 -15.44 10.32 -4.88
C GLU A 183 -16.01 11.49 -4.06
N LEU A 184 -16.36 11.21 -2.78
CA LEU A 184 -16.90 12.18 -1.85
C LEU A 184 -15.85 13.24 -1.49
N GLY A 185 -15.85 14.34 -2.22
CA GLY A 185 -14.98 15.49 -1.94
C GLY A 185 -14.53 16.23 -3.19
N HIS A 186 -14.11 17.47 -2.96
CA HIS A 186 -13.51 18.27 -4.03
C HIS A 186 -12.17 17.66 -4.43
N GLY A 187 -11.99 17.39 -5.73
CA GLY A 187 -10.78 16.80 -6.27
C GLY A 187 -10.57 15.33 -5.93
N MET A 188 -11.54 14.69 -5.23
CA MET A 188 -11.43 13.28 -4.87
C MET A 188 -11.72 12.37 -6.05
N LEU A 189 -10.79 11.45 -6.27
CA LEU A 189 -10.85 10.39 -7.27
C LEU A 189 -10.62 9.05 -6.60
N GLU A 190 -11.16 8.01 -7.20
CA GLU A 190 -10.79 6.62 -6.95
C GLU A 190 -10.42 5.94 -8.27
N PHE A 191 -9.40 5.10 -8.23
CA PHE A 191 -9.12 4.17 -9.32
C PHE A 191 -8.90 2.76 -8.81
N ALA A 192 -9.40 1.79 -9.56
CA ALA A 192 -9.22 0.37 -9.29
C ALA A 192 -8.29 -0.26 -10.32
N ILE A 193 -7.39 -1.12 -9.85
CA ILE A 193 -6.47 -1.92 -10.67
C ILE A 193 -7.03 -3.35 -10.72
N SER A 194 -6.99 -3.99 -11.88
CA SER A 194 -7.40 -5.39 -12.01
C SER A 194 -6.57 -6.32 -11.14
N HIS A 195 -7.17 -7.39 -10.66
CA HIS A 195 -6.48 -8.37 -9.83
C HIS A 195 -5.36 -9.10 -10.60
N ALA A 196 -4.27 -9.34 -9.90
CA ALA A 196 -3.10 -10.03 -10.39
C ALA A 196 -2.49 -10.92 -9.27
N PRO A 197 -1.54 -11.81 -9.57
CA PRO A 197 -0.73 -12.47 -8.54
C PRO A 197 -0.13 -11.46 -7.56
N ALA A 198 0.00 -11.82 -6.29
CA ALA A 198 0.31 -10.90 -5.19
C ALA A 198 1.51 -9.96 -5.47
N GLY A 199 2.62 -10.48 -6.00
CA GLY A 199 3.80 -9.67 -6.34
C GLY A 199 3.51 -8.68 -7.48
N GLU A 200 2.87 -9.15 -8.55
CA GLU A 200 2.47 -8.33 -9.69
C GLU A 200 1.45 -7.26 -9.29
N ALA A 201 0.49 -7.59 -8.43
CA ALA A 201 -0.48 -6.63 -7.91
C ALA A 201 0.18 -5.50 -7.12
N ALA A 202 1.21 -5.81 -6.30
CA ALA A 202 1.99 -4.82 -5.59
C ALA A 202 2.83 -3.95 -6.53
N ASP A 203 3.46 -4.55 -7.54
CA ASP A 203 4.21 -3.86 -8.59
C ASP A 203 3.31 -2.88 -9.37
N HIS A 204 2.11 -3.33 -9.77
CA HIS A 204 1.10 -2.50 -10.42
C HIS A 204 0.66 -1.33 -9.54
N ALA A 205 0.36 -1.59 -8.27
CA ALA A 205 -0.07 -0.57 -7.32
C ALA A 205 1.00 0.51 -7.09
N ALA A 206 2.26 0.11 -6.90
CA ALA A 206 3.37 1.04 -6.69
C ALA A 206 3.62 1.92 -7.92
N ARG A 207 3.66 1.32 -9.13
CA ARG A 207 3.84 2.05 -10.39
C ARG A 207 2.65 2.95 -10.71
N ALA A 208 1.41 2.49 -10.50
CA ALA A 208 0.23 3.31 -10.75
C ALA A 208 0.23 4.58 -9.90
N LYS A 209 0.59 4.49 -8.60
CA LYS A 209 0.77 5.66 -7.72
C LYS A 209 1.86 6.60 -8.24
N ALA A 210 3.04 6.07 -8.56
CA ALA A 210 4.19 6.87 -9.00
C ALA A 210 3.92 7.56 -10.34
N TYR A 211 3.43 6.82 -11.34
CA TYR A 211 3.19 7.33 -12.68
C TYR A 211 1.98 8.26 -12.77
N LEU A 212 0.97 8.10 -11.88
CA LEU A 212 -0.10 9.08 -11.76
C LEU A 212 0.40 10.41 -11.19
N LYS A 213 1.30 10.38 -10.19
CA LYS A 213 1.94 11.60 -9.66
C LYS A 213 2.76 12.31 -10.74
N GLU A 214 3.54 11.57 -11.52
CA GLU A 214 4.31 12.09 -12.64
C GLU A 214 3.40 12.74 -13.70
N LEU A 215 2.35 12.03 -14.13
CA LEU A 215 1.35 12.54 -15.08
C LEU A 215 0.66 13.81 -14.56
N CYS A 216 0.28 13.85 -13.28
CA CYS A 216 -0.30 15.05 -12.69
C CYS A 216 0.69 16.23 -12.75
N GLY A 217 1.97 16.00 -12.44
CA GLY A 217 3.02 17.03 -12.54
C GLY A 217 3.16 17.62 -13.93
N GLU A 218 3.13 16.78 -14.97
CA GLU A 218 3.16 17.21 -16.38
C GLU A 218 1.93 18.06 -16.75
N MET A 219 0.80 17.85 -16.10
CA MET A 219 -0.45 18.56 -16.31
C MET A 219 -0.62 19.81 -15.40
N GLY A 220 0.39 20.20 -14.62
CA GLY A 220 0.30 21.28 -13.63
C GLY A 220 -0.61 20.96 -12.44
N LEU A 221 -0.74 19.67 -12.12
CA LEU A 221 -1.53 19.12 -11.02
C LEU A 221 -0.64 18.41 -10.01
N VAL A 222 -1.19 18.14 -8.83
CA VAL A 222 -0.59 17.29 -7.79
C VAL A 222 -1.59 16.23 -7.38
N ALA A 223 -1.20 14.96 -7.50
CA ALA A 223 -1.94 13.83 -6.92
C ALA A 223 -1.42 13.56 -5.51
N THR A 224 -2.25 13.75 -4.49
CA THR A 224 -1.90 13.41 -3.11
C THR A 224 -2.64 12.19 -2.63
N PHE A 225 -1.87 11.23 -2.09
CA PHE A 225 -2.35 10.03 -1.41
C PHE A 225 -2.28 10.20 0.12
N MET A 226 -2.16 11.43 0.63
CA MET A 226 -2.28 11.69 2.07
C MET A 226 -3.65 11.24 2.56
N PRO A 227 -3.75 10.36 3.59
CA PRO A 227 -5.03 9.91 4.12
C PRO A 227 -5.92 11.06 4.63
N LYS A 228 -5.32 12.15 5.11
CA LYS A 228 -6.00 13.40 5.46
C LYS A 228 -5.17 14.60 5.00
N TRP A 229 -5.41 15.06 3.78
CA TRP A 229 -4.58 16.10 3.16
C TRP A 229 -4.89 17.52 3.65
N ARG A 230 -6.11 17.77 4.21
CA ARG A 230 -6.53 19.08 4.73
C ARG A 230 -7.59 18.90 5.81
N SER A 231 -7.63 19.81 6.81
CA SER A 231 -8.74 19.91 7.77
C SER A 231 -10.05 20.16 7.03
N GLY A 232 -11.13 19.46 7.43
CA GLY A 232 -12.44 19.54 6.78
C GLY A 232 -12.56 18.79 5.44
N ALA A 233 -11.45 18.39 4.80
CA ALA A 233 -11.50 17.56 3.60
C ALA A 233 -11.91 16.11 3.96
N PRO A 234 -12.48 15.34 3.01
CA PRO A 234 -12.60 13.89 3.12
C PRO A 234 -11.24 13.22 3.31
N THR A 235 -11.28 11.94 3.57
CA THR A 235 -10.09 11.12 3.76
C THR A 235 -9.89 10.18 2.58
N SER A 236 -8.64 9.74 2.37
CA SER A 236 -8.26 8.81 1.30
C SER A 236 -7.82 7.47 1.88
N GLY A 237 -8.44 6.39 1.42
CA GLY A 237 -8.10 5.02 1.75
C GLY A 237 -7.50 4.26 0.58
N CYS A 238 -7.04 3.05 0.88
CA CYS A 238 -6.74 2.04 -0.12
C CYS A 238 -7.43 0.75 0.29
N HIS A 239 -8.29 0.22 -0.59
CA HIS A 239 -8.95 -1.05 -0.35
C HIS A 239 -8.24 -2.14 -1.14
N PHE A 240 -8.00 -3.28 -0.49
CA PHE A 240 -7.37 -4.42 -1.14
C PHE A 240 -8.35 -5.57 -1.26
N HIS A 241 -8.66 -5.96 -2.49
CA HIS A 241 -9.39 -7.19 -2.79
C HIS A 241 -8.43 -8.36 -2.87
N GLN A 242 -8.83 -9.51 -2.36
CA GLN A 242 -7.97 -10.68 -2.25
C GLN A 242 -8.73 -11.99 -2.35
N SER A 243 -8.11 -12.98 -2.96
CA SER A 243 -8.60 -14.35 -3.08
C SER A 243 -7.44 -15.32 -3.27
N LEU A 244 -7.66 -16.59 -2.91
CA LEU A 244 -6.73 -17.68 -3.20
C LEU A 244 -7.26 -18.53 -4.35
N TRP A 245 -6.36 -18.97 -5.22
CA TRP A 245 -6.68 -19.76 -6.39
C TRP A 245 -5.91 -21.05 -6.40
N ARG A 246 -6.53 -22.15 -6.86
CA ARG A 246 -5.91 -23.46 -7.06
C ARG A 246 -6.40 -24.03 -8.37
N ASP A 247 -5.47 -24.45 -9.24
CA ASP A 247 -5.77 -25.07 -10.54
C ASP A 247 -6.73 -24.24 -11.43
N GLY A 248 -6.70 -22.91 -11.29
CA GLY A 248 -7.56 -21.98 -12.03
C GLY A 248 -8.93 -21.72 -11.41
N ASP A 249 -9.25 -22.35 -10.27
CA ASP A 249 -10.48 -22.16 -9.53
C ASP A 249 -10.26 -21.27 -8.29
N ASN A 250 -11.27 -20.46 -7.98
CA ASN A 250 -11.26 -19.59 -6.80
C ASN A 250 -11.60 -20.38 -5.54
N ALA A 251 -10.59 -20.64 -4.69
CA ALA A 251 -10.73 -21.42 -3.47
C ALA A 251 -11.58 -20.73 -2.36
N PHE A 252 -11.94 -19.45 -2.55
CA PHE A 252 -12.80 -18.72 -1.61
C PHE A 252 -14.29 -18.98 -1.84
N TRP A 253 -14.65 -19.58 -2.97
CA TRP A 253 -16.03 -19.94 -3.27
C TRP A 253 -16.40 -21.31 -2.68
N SER A 254 -17.65 -21.44 -2.20
CA SER A 254 -18.27 -22.70 -1.83
C SER A 254 -19.37 -23.08 -2.82
N ASP A 255 -19.47 -24.37 -3.18
CA ASP A 255 -20.51 -24.87 -4.09
C ASP A 255 -21.94 -24.69 -3.53
N ASP A 256 -22.06 -24.60 -2.20
CA ASP A 256 -23.34 -24.29 -1.53
C ASP A 256 -23.72 -22.79 -1.62
N GLY A 257 -22.87 -22.00 -2.24
CA GLY A 257 -22.97 -20.54 -2.29
C GLY A 257 -22.30 -19.85 -1.08
N GLY A 258 -21.64 -18.72 -1.32
CA GLY A 258 -20.96 -17.95 -0.29
C GLY A 258 -19.48 -18.31 -0.12
N LEU A 259 -18.92 -17.97 1.04
CA LEU A 259 -17.50 -18.21 1.35
C LEU A 259 -17.26 -19.69 1.74
N SER A 260 -16.20 -20.28 1.18
CA SER A 260 -15.72 -21.60 1.56
C SER A 260 -15.18 -21.61 3.01
N ALA A 261 -15.02 -22.83 3.58
CA ALA A 261 -14.38 -22.99 4.89
C ALA A 261 -12.95 -22.42 4.89
N LEU A 262 -12.20 -22.59 3.79
CA LEU A 262 -10.86 -22.03 3.61
C LEU A 262 -10.89 -20.49 3.69
N ALA A 263 -11.83 -19.85 2.99
CA ALA A 263 -11.97 -18.39 3.02
C ALA A 263 -12.31 -17.87 4.42
N ARG A 264 -13.12 -18.60 5.18
CA ARG A 264 -13.44 -18.25 6.57
C ARG A 264 -12.25 -18.40 7.50
N GLN A 265 -11.42 -19.44 7.33
CA GLN A 265 -10.18 -19.59 8.10
C GLN A 265 -9.19 -18.48 7.76
N TYR A 266 -9.02 -18.16 6.47
CA TYR A 266 -8.18 -17.08 6.00
C TYR A 266 -8.64 -15.71 6.58
N LEU A 267 -9.92 -15.43 6.53
CA LEU A 267 -10.54 -14.24 7.16
C LEU A 267 -10.28 -14.19 8.67
N ALA A 268 -10.49 -15.31 9.38
CA ALA A 268 -10.26 -15.39 10.82
C ALA A 268 -8.82 -15.05 11.21
N GLY A 269 -7.84 -15.55 10.43
CA GLY A 269 -6.44 -15.24 10.62
C GLY A 269 -6.14 -13.75 10.46
N GLN A 270 -6.72 -13.11 9.45
CA GLN A 270 -6.56 -11.66 9.28
C GLN A 270 -7.18 -10.87 10.43
N LEU A 271 -8.34 -11.26 10.95
CA LEU A 271 -8.97 -10.60 12.09
C LEU A 271 -8.10 -10.69 13.36
N VAL A 272 -7.55 -11.86 13.63
CA VAL A 272 -6.72 -12.11 14.83
C VAL A 272 -5.40 -11.31 14.76
N THR A 273 -4.77 -11.26 13.58
CA THR A 273 -3.47 -10.59 13.41
C THR A 273 -3.59 -9.09 13.11
N MET A 274 -4.80 -8.58 12.80
CA MET A 274 -5.00 -7.21 12.32
C MET A 274 -4.48 -6.14 13.28
N ALA A 275 -4.63 -6.34 14.59
CA ALA A 275 -4.13 -5.40 15.59
C ALA A 275 -2.60 -5.34 15.56
N ASP A 276 -1.94 -6.49 15.50
CA ASP A 276 -0.49 -6.63 15.54
C ASP A 276 0.21 -6.00 14.34
N VAL A 277 -0.40 -6.11 13.16
CA VAL A 277 0.16 -5.58 11.91
C VAL A 277 -0.50 -4.27 11.45
N SER A 278 -1.32 -3.64 12.29
CA SER A 278 -2.11 -2.44 11.96
C SER A 278 -1.26 -1.28 11.43
N VAL A 279 -0.03 -1.14 11.91
CA VAL A 279 0.91 -0.10 11.50
C VAL A 279 1.36 -0.26 10.02
N LEU A 280 1.28 -1.46 9.45
CA LEU A 280 1.58 -1.70 8.03
C LEU A 280 0.46 -1.20 7.11
N PHE A 281 -0.76 -1.04 7.62
CA PHE A 281 -1.89 -0.47 6.88
C PHE A 281 -2.00 1.04 7.03
N ASN A 282 -1.50 1.60 8.13
CA ASN A 282 -1.55 3.02 8.45
C ASN A 282 -0.16 3.46 8.98
N PRO A 283 0.81 3.69 8.06
CA PRO A 283 2.22 3.83 8.43
C PRO A 283 2.62 5.20 8.98
N SER A 284 1.80 6.23 8.78
CA SER A 284 2.12 7.61 9.14
C SER A 284 1.21 8.15 10.24
N VAL A 285 1.64 9.19 10.95
CA VAL A 285 0.80 9.94 11.90
C VAL A 285 -0.47 10.45 11.20
N ASN A 286 -0.35 10.85 9.93
CA ASN A 286 -1.47 11.35 9.13
C ASN A 286 -2.53 10.27 8.86
N ALA A 287 -2.14 9.00 8.69
CA ALA A 287 -3.06 7.90 8.43
C ALA A 287 -4.12 7.74 9.55
N TYR A 288 -3.74 8.01 10.79
CA TYR A 288 -4.66 7.93 11.94
C TYR A 288 -5.68 9.08 11.99
N ARG A 289 -5.44 10.19 11.28
CA ARG A 289 -6.43 11.25 11.09
C ARG A 289 -7.61 10.84 10.21
N ARG A 290 -7.45 9.76 9.44
CA ARG A 290 -8.52 9.12 8.65
C ARG A 290 -9.47 8.32 9.54
N LEU A 291 -8.99 7.76 10.65
CA LEU A 291 -9.70 6.81 11.50
C LEU A 291 -10.70 7.51 12.43
N GLN A 292 -11.71 8.11 11.83
CA GLN A 292 -12.76 8.84 12.55
C GLN A 292 -14.08 8.07 12.53
N PRO A 293 -14.83 8.00 13.66
CA PRO A 293 -16.16 7.42 13.67
C PRO A 293 -17.10 8.09 12.65
N GLY A 294 -17.94 7.29 11.99
CA GLY A 294 -18.93 7.78 11.02
C GLY A 294 -18.40 8.10 9.62
N THR A 295 -17.14 7.75 9.31
CA THR A 295 -16.52 7.99 8.00
C THR A 295 -16.37 6.72 7.16
N TRP A 296 -17.08 5.63 7.49
CA TRP A 296 -16.91 4.29 6.88
C TRP A 296 -15.49 3.73 6.96
N THR A 297 -14.65 4.34 7.79
CA THR A 297 -13.31 3.87 8.07
C THR A 297 -13.35 2.91 9.26
N PRO A 298 -12.97 1.65 9.08
CA PRO A 298 -13.08 0.68 10.15
C PRO A 298 -12.08 0.95 11.28
N VAL A 299 -12.60 0.95 12.51
CA VAL A 299 -11.83 1.13 13.76
C VAL A 299 -11.88 -0.11 14.67
N THR A 300 -12.43 -1.19 14.15
CA THR A 300 -12.53 -2.50 14.84
C THR A 300 -12.03 -3.62 13.92
N ALA A 301 -11.50 -4.70 14.48
CA ALA A 301 -11.16 -5.92 13.74
C ALA A 301 -12.44 -6.71 13.43
N SER A 302 -13.23 -6.20 12.49
CA SER A 302 -14.56 -6.67 12.16
C SER A 302 -14.67 -7.16 10.74
N TRP A 303 -15.69 -8.00 10.48
CA TRP A 303 -16.04 -8.42 9.14
C TRP A 303 -17.55 -8.48 8.94
N GLY A 304 -17.99 -8.45 7.69
CA GLY A 304 -19.41 -8.62 7.37
C GLY A 304 -19.61 -8.92 5.88
N VAL A 305 -20.73 -9.59 5.59
CA VAL A 305 -21.11 -9.90 4.21
C VAL A 305 -21.65 -8.62 3.56
N ASP A 306 -20.99 -8.20 2.49
CA ASP A 306 -21.29 -6.97 1.73
C ASP A 306 -21.40 -5.70 2.60
N ASN A 307 -20.63 -5.66 3.70
CA ASN A 307 -20.71 -4.60 4.71
C ASN A 307 -19.51 -3.65 4.63
N ARG A 308 -19.74 -2.42 4.15
CA ARG A 308 -18.71 -1.37 4.00
C ARG A 308 -18.28 -0.69 5.31
N THR A 309 -18.95 -0.96 6.44
CA THR A 309 -18.55 -0.43 7.75
C THR A 309 -17.54 -1.34 8.46
N ALA A 310 -17.36 -2.57 7.99
CA ALA A 310 -16.44 -3.55 8.54
C ALA A 310 -15.02 -3.40 7.98
N ALA A 311 -14.01 -3.87 8.74
CA ALA A 311 -12.61 -3.89 8.30
C ALA A 311 -12.39 -4.87 7.14
N ILE A 312 -13.11 -5.99 7.12
CA ILE A 312 -13.12 -6.94 6.02
C ILE A 312 -14.55 -7.11 5.52
N ARG A 313 -14.79 -6.71 4.28
CA ARG A 313 -16.03 -6.95 3.58
C ARG A 313 -15.92 -8.23 2.77
N ALA A 314 -16.75 -9.22 3.06
CA ALA A 314 -16.83 -10.47 2.32
C ALA A 314 -17.77 -10.30 1.12
N ILE A 315 -17.31 -10.60 -0.07
CA ILE A 315 -18.06 -10.52 -1.32
C ILE A 315 -18.05 -11.92 -1.95
N ALA A 316 -19.20 -12.54 -2.00
CA ALA A 316 -19.34 -13.94 -2.43
C ALA A 316 -20.54 -14.13 -3.36
N GLY A 317 -20.73 -13.23 -4.35
CA GLY A 317 -21.86 -13.27 -5.27
C GLY A 317 -21.70 -14.26 -6.43
N SER A 318 -20.50 -14.77 -6.72
CA SER A 318 -20.27 -15.70 -7.82
C SER A 318 -18.96 -16.50 -7.61
N PRO A 319 -18.80 -17.66 -8.29
CA PRO A 319 -17.60 -18.49 -8.17
C PRO A 319 -16.29 -17.72 -8.45
N LYS A 320 -16.23 -16.96 -9.53
CA LYS A 320 -15.03 -16.20 -9.91
C LYS A 320 -14.87 -14.87 -9.15
N GLY A 321 -15.98 -14.37 -8.57
CA GLY A 321 -15.99 -13.06 -7.90
C GLY A 321 -15.86 -13.14 -6.38
N ALA A 322 -15.83 -14.35 -5.80
CA ALA A 322 -15.68 -14.54 -4.34
C ALA A 322 -14.33 -13.97 -3.88
N ARG A 323 -14.37 -13.02 -2.93
CA ARG A 323 -13.20 -12.31 -2.45
C ARG A 323 -13.44 -11.65 -1.10
N LEU A 324 -12.37 -11.29 -0.44
CA LEU A 324 -12.38 -10.42 0.74
C LEU A 324 -11.83 -9.05 0.33
N GLU A 325 -12.47 -8.00 0.79
CA GLU A 325 -12.01 -6.61 0.65
C GLU A 325 -11.53 -6.11 2.01
N HIS A 326 -10.24 -5.84 2.13
CA HIS A 326 -9.65 -5.24 3.33
C HIS A 326 -9.67 -3.72 3.21
N ARG A 327 -10.35 -3.02 4.15
CA ARG A 327 -10.70 -1.61 4.06
C ARG A 327 -9.96 -0.71 5.05
N ARG A 328 -9.08 -1.26 5.86
CA ARG A 328 -8.38 -0.53 6.94
C ARG A 328 -7.30 0.42 6.44
N ALA A 329 -6.64 0.12 5.32
CA ALA A 329 -5.45 0.84 4.89
C ALA A 329 -5.73 2.29 4.46
N GLY A 330 -4.81 3.19 4.80
CA GLY A 330 -4.74 4.53 4.23
C GLY A 330 -4.18 4.52 2.80
N ALA A 331 -4.42 5.57 2.02
CA ALA A 331 -3.90 5.65 0.66
C ALA A 331 -2.36 5.82 0.59
N ASP A 332 -1.73 6.22 1.70
CA ASP A 332 -0.28 6.31 1.86
C ASP A 332 0.42 4.95 2.08
N VAL A 333 -0.35 3.89 2.14
CA VAL A 333 0.15 2.52 2.40
C VAL A 333 1.21 2.07 1.40
N ASN A 334 2.18 1.28 1.90
CA ASN A 334 3.07 0.50 1.04
C ASN A 334 2.35 -0.76 0.56
N PRO A 335 2.06 -0.91 -0.76
CA PRO A 335 1.26 -2.03 -1.25
C PRO A 335 1.91 -3.39 -1.03
N TYR A 336 3.24 -3.49 -1.09
CA TYR A 336 3.96 -4.74 -0.84
C TYR A 336 3.78 -5.21 0.60
N LEU A 337 3.95 -4.31 1.55
CA LEU A 337 3.86 -4.63 2.99
C LEU A 337 2.42 -4.90 3.42
N ALA A 338 1.46 -4.16 2.89
CA ALA A 338 0.05 -4.39 3.16
C ALA A 338 -0.42 -5.75 2.64
N ILE A 339 -0.08 -6.09 1.39
CA ILE A 339 -0.40 -7.40 0.80
C ILE A 339 0.31 -8.52 1.57
N ALA A 340 1.58 -8.35 1.94
CA ALA A 340 2.30 -9.32 2.74
C ALA A 340 1.63 -9.57 4.10
N ALA A 341 1.22 -8.51 4.81
CA ALA A 341 0.54 -8.61 6.10
C ALA A 341 -0.82 -9.32 6.00
N MET A 342 -1.63 -8.96 5.00
CA MET A 342 -2.92 -9.61 4.76
C MET A 342 -2.76 -11.09 4.40
N LEU A 343 -1.86 -11.39 3.47
CA LEU A 343 -1.61 -12.77 3.03
C LEU A 343 -1.07 -13.62 4.18
N ALA A 344 -0.06 -13.13 4.91
CA ALA A 344 0.53 -13.84 6.03
C ALA A 344 -0.48 -14.12 7.16
N GLY A 345 -1.30 -13.12 7.51
CA GLY A 345 -2.39 -13.28 8.47
C GLY A 345 -3.42 -14.31 8.01
N GLY A 346 -3.79 -14.28 6.73
CA GLY A 346 -4.71 -15.26 6.14
C GLY A 346 -4.15 -16.69 6.15
N LEU A 347 -2.88 -16.87 5.77
CA LEU A 347 -2.21 -18.16 5.81
C LEU A 347 -2.08 -18.71 7.25
N HIS A 348 -1.82 -17.83 8.22
CA HIS A 348 -1.84 -18.19 9.64
C HIS A 348 -3.21 -18.75 10.05
N GLY A 349 -4.31 -18.11 9.65
CA GLY A 349 -5.66 -18.60 9.94
C GLY A 349 -5.97 -19.96 9.33
N ILE A 350 -5.46 -20.26 8.13
CA ILE A 350 -5.58 -21.58 7.50
C ILE A 350 -4.75 -22.63 8.26
N ALA A 351 -3.49 -22.29 8.61
CA ALA A 351 -2.59 -23.20 9.30
C ALA A 351 -3.13 -23.60 10.69
N GLU A 352 -3.63 -22.63 11.45
CA GLU A 352 -4.20 -22.81 12.77
C GLU A 352 -5.68 -23.27 12.76
N LYS A 353 -6.29 -23.35 11.55
CA LYS A 353 -7.71 -23.70 11.37
C LYS A 353 -8.65 -22.82 12.19
N LEU A 354 -8.37 -21.51 12.21
CA LEU A 354 -9.13 -20.57 13.00
C LEU A 354 -10.58 -20.44 12.50
N GLU A 355 -11.49 -20.17 13.43
CA GLU A 355 -12.89 -19.93 13.13
C GLU A 355 -13.18 -18.43 13.19
N ALA A 356 -13.83 -17.89 12.13
CA ALA A 356 -14.27 -16.52 12.14
C ALA A 356 -15.47 -16.33 13.08
N PRO A 357 -15.54 -15.23 13.84
CA PRO A 357 -16.74 -14.90 14.60
C PRO A 357 -17.93 -14.65 13.65
N ASP A 358 -19.15 -14.59 14.17
CA ASP A 358 -20.32 -14.22 13.39
C ASP A 358 -20.12 -12.83 12.73
N PRO A 359 -20.60 -12.64 11.48
CA PRO A 359 -20.45 -11.37 10.78
C PRO A 359 -21.21 -10.24 11.47
N ALA A 360 -20.68 -9.02 11.34
CA ALA A 360 -21.40 -7.82 11.72
C ALA A 360 -22.59 -7.61 10.78
N THR A 361 -23.75 -7.28 11.39
CA THR A 361 -24.95 -6.85 10.68
C THR A 361 -25.18 -5.37 10.99
N GLY A 362 -25.31 -4.52 9.96
CA GLY A 362 -25.39 -3.08 10.13
C GLY A 362 -24.05 -2.42 10.45
N ASP A 363 -24.01 -1.41 11.30
CA ASP A 363 -22.77 -0.70 11.64
C ASP A 363 -21.84 -1.55 12.50
N ALA A 364 -20.74 -2.00 11.93
CA ALA A 364 -19.75 -2.86 12.58
C ALA A 364 -19.05 -2.19 13.78
N VAL A 365 -18.99 -0.86 13.83
CA VAL A 365 -18.44 -0.12 14.97
C VAL A 365 -19.42 -0.11 16.14
N ALA A 366 -20.69 0.02 15.84
CA ALA A 366 -21.77 0.04 16.85
C ALA A 366 -22.06 -1.36 17.42
N ASP A 367 -21.68 -2.42 16.72
CA ASP A 367 -21.89 -3.83 17.13
C ASP A 367 -21.24 -4.16 18.49
N GLY A 368 -20.10 -3.58 18.81
CA GLY A 368 -19.45 -3.71 20.12
C GLY A 368 -18.79 -5.06 20.40
N ARG A 369 -19.00 -6.10 19.59
CA ARG A 369 -18.41 -7.44 19.75
C ARG A 369 -16.97 -7.52 19.29
N PHE A 370 -16.57 -6.64 18.38
CA PHE A 370 -15.26 -6.72 17.72
C PHE A 370 -14.21 -5.89 18.47
N PRO A 371 -12.98 -6.41 18.60
CA PRO A 371 -11.87 -5.69 19.22
C PRO A 371 -11.60 -4.36 18.53
N ARG A 372 -11.31 -3.33 19.33
CA ARG A 372 -10.86 -2.04 18.77
C ARG A 372 -9.43 -2.14 18.28
N LEU A 373 -9.17 -1.47 17.16
CA LEU A 373 -7.84 -1.32 16.58
C LEU A 373 -7.19 0.00 17.06
N ALA A 374 -5.87 0.08 16.95
CA ALA A 374 -5.11 1.29 17.23
C ALA A 374 -5.67 2.52 16.52
N THR A 375 -5.77 3.64 17.23
CA THR A 375 -6.24 4.93 16.70
C THR A 375 -5.15 5.99 16.66
N THR A 376 -3.93 5.63 17.08
CA THR A 376 -2.72 6.44 16.93
C THR A 376 -1.58 5.60 16.38
N LEU A 377 -0.59 6.23 15.76
CA LEU A 377 0.62 5.55 15.31
C LEU A 377 1.37 4.92 16.50
N ALA A 378 1.39 5.60 17.65
CA ALA A 378 2.03 5.09 18.86
C ALA A 378 1.43 3.75 19.32
N ASP A 379 0.08 3.67 19.43
CA ASP A 379 -0.60 2.43 19.82
C ASP A 379 -0.34 1.29 18.84
N ALA A 380 -0.27 1.61 17.53
CA ALA A 380 -0.01 0.59 16.51
C ALA A 380 1.46 0.11 16.51
N VAL A 381 2.40 0.98 16.79
CA VAL A 381 3.82 0.63 17.01
C VAL A 381 3.95 -0.26 18.23
N ASP A 382 3.27 0.07 19.33
CA ASP A 382 3.28 -0.73 20.55
C ASP A 382 2.63 -2.12 20.33
N ALA A 383 1.56 -2.18 19.53
CA ALA A 383 0.93 -3.46 19.16
C ALA A 383 1.90 -4.36 18.35
N LEU A 384 2.58 -3.81 17.33
CA LEU A 384 3.57 -4.58 16.56
C LEU A 384 4.75 -5.02 17.45
N ARG A 385 5.25 -4.14 18.33
CA ARG A 385 6.35 -4.45 19.27
C ARG A 385 5.98 -5.59 20.22
N GLY A 386 4.74 -5.61 20.71
CA GLY A 386 4.23 -6.65 21.60
C GLY A 386 3.80 -7.93 20.91
N SER A 387 3.79 -7.98 19.58
CA SER A 387 3.32 -9.14 18.82
C SER A 387 4.28 -10.31 18.90
N GLU A 388 3.77 -11.47 19.33
CA GLU A 388 4.51 -12.74 19.30
C GLU A 388 4.46 -13.40 17.91
N VAL A 389 3.47 -13.05 17.09
CA VAL A 389 3.23 -13.70 15.79
C VAL A 389 3.84 -12.95 14.61
N ALA A 390 3.87 -11.63 14.64
CA ALA A 390 4.33 -10.81 13.51
C ALA A 390 5.74 -11.15 13.02
N PRO A 391 6.74 -11.42 13.90
CA PRO A 391 8.08 -11.84 13.44
C PRO A 391 8.10 -13.18 12.70
N GLY A 392 7.23 -14.10 13.05
CA GLY A 392 7.04 -15.37 12.32
C GLY A 392 6.31 -15.19 10.99
N LEU A 393 5.41 -14.23 10.92
CA LEU A 393 4.63 -13.93 9.73
C LEU A 393 5.46 -13.23 8.66
N LEU A 394 6.26 -12.23 9.04
CA LEU A 394 6.90 -11.29 8.12
C LEU A 394 8.44 -11.33 8.13
N GLY A 395 9.04 -12.04 9.08
CA GLY A 395 10.48 -12.09 9.31
C GLY A 395 10.92 -11.12 10.42
N ARG A 396 11.73 -11.64 11.37
CA ARG A 396 12.21 -10.88 12.55
C ARG A 396 12.98 -9.62 12.14
N GLU A 397 13.92 -9.75 11.24
CA GLU A 397 14.78 -8.64 10.81
C GLU A 397 13.97 -7.51 10.16
N PHE A 398 12.98 -7.85 9.33
CA PHE A 398 12.07 -6.86 8.78
C PHE A 398 11.24 -6.17 9.86
N VAL A 399 10.63 -6.93 10.77
CA VAL A 399 9.77 -6.36 11.84
C VAL A 399 10.55 -5.43 12.73
N ASP A 400 11.76 -5.81 13.14
CA ASP A 400 12.63 -5.00 14.01
C ASP A 400 13.05 -3.69 13.30
N HIS A 401 13.40 -3.78 12.02
CA HIS A 401 13.75 -2.61 11.21
C HIS A 401 12.53 -1.69 10.97
N TYR A 402 11.37 -2.26 10.65
CA TYR A 402 10.16 -1.48 10.43
C TYR A 402 9.68 -0.77 11.70
N LEU A 403 9.75 -1.43 12.85
CA LEU A 403 9.50 -0.81 14.16
C LEU A 403 10.37 0.42 14.37
N LEU A 404 11.68 0.28 14.19
CA LEU A 404 12.61 1.40 14.35
C LEU A 404 12.25 2.57 13.43
N SER A 405 11.91 2.30 12.18
CA SER A 405 11.52 3.36 11.25
C SER A 405 10.27 4.14 11.72
N ARG A 406 9.28 3.44 12.29
CA ARG A 406 8.05 4.08 12.80
C ARG A 406 8.27 4.79 14.13
N GLU A 407 9.21 4.32 14.97
CA GLU A 407 9.67 5.02 16.18
C GLU A 407 10.35 6.35 15.83
N VAL A 408 11.15 6.37 14.76
CA VAL A 408 11.77 7.60 14.23
C VAL A 408 10.70 8.58 13.78
N GLU A 409 9.72 8.14 12.99
CA GLU A 409 8.60 8.96 12.54
C GLU A 409 7.83 9.58 13.73
N LEU A 410 7.53 8.77 14.76
CA LEU A 410 6.88 9.24 15.98
C LEU A 410 7.73 10.24 16.75
N ARG A 411 9.04 10.04 16.84
CA ARG A 411 9.95 10.94 17.53
C ARG A 411 9.99 12.29 16.83
N LEU A 412 10.20 12.30 15.51
CA LEU A 412 10.23 13.53 14.71
C LEU A 412 8.90 14.30 14.80
N TRP A 413 7.77 13.58 14.74
CA TRP A 413 6.45 14.19 14.93
C TRP A 413 6.31 14.85 16.32
N ARG A 414 6.71 14.16 17.40
CA ARG A 414 6.61 14.69 18.77
C ARG A 414 7.52 15.88 19.00
N GLU A 415 8.75 15.86 18.45
CA GLU A 415 9.67 16.98 18.47
C GLU A 415 9.06 18.21 17.80
N TRP A 416 8.53 18.03 16.58
CA TRP A 416 7.84 19.10 15.86
C TRP A 416 6.60 19.60 16.61
N GLU A 417 5.75 18.70 17.12
CA GLU A 417 4.51 19.04 17.85
C GLU A 417 4.80 19.84 19.12
N ALA A 418 5.87 19.50 19.86
CA ALA A 418 6.27 20.19 21.08
C ALA A 418 6.70 21.64 20.86
N GLU A 419 7.12 21.98 19.65
CA GLU A 419 7.49 23.35 19.27
C GLU A 419 6.29 24.18 18.78
N GLN A 420 5.14 23.54 18.50
CA GLN A 420 3.98 24.24 17.98
C GLN A 420 3.16 24.89 19.09
N VAL A 421 2.77 26.14 18.89
CA VAL A 421 1.72 26.79 19.67
C VAL A 421 0.49 26.90 18.78
N THR A 422 -0.53 26.13 19.10
CA THR A 422 -1.71 26.00 18.26
C THR A 422 -2.69 27.16 18.40
N GLU A 423 -3.53 27.38 17.37
CA GLU A 423 -4.62 28.38 17.46
C GLU A 423 -5.61 28.04 18.58
N TRP A 424 -5.78 26.73 18.91
CA TRP A 424 -6.61 26.30 20.03
C TRP A 424 -6.06 26.78 21.38
N GLU A 425 -4.73 26.70 21.57
CA GLU A 425 -4.04 27.19 22.77
C GLU A 425 -4.11 28.71 22.85
N HIS A 426 -3.87 29.43 21.73
CA HIS A 426 -4.01 30.87 21.65
C HIS A 426 -5.39 31.32 22.06
N ARG A 427 -6.46 30.73 21.52
CA ARG A 427 -7.85 31.09 21.90
C ARG A 427 -8.18 30.83 23.35
N ARG A 428 -7.48 29.87 23.98
CA ARG A 428 -7.82 29.41 25.33
C ARG A 428 -6.98 30.03 26.40
N TYR A 429 -5.72 30.33 26.14
CA TYR A 429 -4.75 30.70 27.16
C TYR A 429 -4.16 32.09 26.99
N PHE A 430 -4.23 32.73 25.81
CA PHE A 430 -3.55 33.97 25.51
C PHE A 430 -3.83 35.14 26.46
N GLU A 431 -5.10 35.29 26.92
CA GLU A 431 -5.51 36.34 27.85
C GLU A 431 -5.89 35.79 29.23
N THR A 432 -5.96 34.49 29.42
CA THR A 432 -6.53 33.88 30.64
C THR A 432 -5.51 33.21 31.54
N SER A 433 -4.27 33.06 31.10
CA SER A 433 -3.16 32.47 31.85
C SER A 433 -2.21 33.50 32.42
#